data_2b7184859368d86995040551321d2c95
#
_entry.id   2b7184859368d86995040551321d2c95
#
_cell.length_a   1.000
_cell.length_b   1.000
_cell.length_c   1.000
_cell.angle_alpha   90.00
_cell.angle_beta   90.00
_cell.angle_gamma   90.00
#
_symmetry.space_group_name_H-M   'P 1'
#
loop_
_entity.id
_entity.type
_entity.pdbx_description
1 polymer ?
#
loop_
_entity_poly.entity_id
_entity_poly.type
_entity_poly.pdbx_seq_one_letter_code
_entity_poly.pdbx_strand_id
1 'polypeptide(L)'
;MYYGSGTYEAFARPEKPEGVDKKSAYIIGTGLAGLSAAFYLVRDGQMKGEHIHLLEKLDLAGGSCDGRKDVTKGFYMRGGREMDNHFECMWDMFRSVPSIETPNVSVLDEYYWLNKHDPNYSLCRATINCGEDAHTDKMFKLDRKSAIALSKLFITPEKNLENKKISDVLPDSFWETNFWLYWQTMFAFQKWSSALEMKRYLCRYVHHIDGLPDFSALRFTKYNQYESMILPLTKYLESNGVKIEYG
;
A
#
# COMPACT_ATOMS: atom_id res chain seq x y z
N MET A 1 3.83 7.70 -13.35
CA MET A 1 4.94 8.55 -13.80
C MET A 1 6.06 8.40 -12.78
N TYR A 2 7.20 7.91 -13.22
CA TYR A 2 8.34 7.68 -12.34
C TYR A 2 9.17 8.96 -12.24
N TYR A 3 9.42 9.43 -11.05
CA TYR A 3 10.31 10.54 -10.77
C TYR A 3 11.52 10.01 -10.00
N GLY A 4 12.58 9.65 -10.70
CA GLY A 4 13.85 9.33 -10.09
C GLY A 4 14.57 10.62 -9.70
N SER A 5 14.68 10.89 -8.41
CA SER A 5 15.51 11.99 -7.90
C SER A 5 16.89 11.53 -7.42
N GLY A 6 17.17 10.22 -7.53
CA GLY A 6 18.39 9.60 -7.07
C GLY A 6 19.36 9.24 -8.21
N THR A 7 20.59 8.91 -7.85
CA THR A 7 21.55 8.35 -8.78
C THR A 7 21.33 6.83 -8.85
N TYR A 8 21.25 6.29 -10.06
CA TYR A 8 21.11 4.85 -10.27
C TYR A 8 22.26 4.05 -9.64
N GLU A 9 23.47 4.59 -9.66
CA GLU A 9 24.65 3.96 -9.04
C GLU A 9 24.48 3.80 -7.53
N ALA A 10 23.99 4.82 -6.85
CA ALA A 10 23.74 4.75 -5.40
C ALA A 10 22.68 3.71 -5.05
N PHE A 11 21.70 3.50 -5.94
CA PHE A 11 20.68 2.46 -5.80
C PHE A 11 21.22 1.06 -6.11
N ALA A 12 21.95 0.92 -7.23
CA ALA A 12 22.40 -0.39 -7.72
C ALA A 12 23.60 -0.94 -6.96
N ARG A 13 24.47 -0.03 -6.46
CA ARG A 13 25.71 -0.36 -5.76
C ARG A 13 25.95 0.62 -4.63
N PRO A 14 25.17 0.54 -3.54
CA PRO A 14 25.31 1.45 -2.43
C PRO A 14 26.71 1.32 -1.80
N GLU A 15 27.40 2.44 -1.68
CA GLU A 15 28.68 2.51 -0.99
C GLU A 15 28.46 2.75 0.51
N LYS A 16 29.32 2.14 1.33
CA LYS A 16 29.27 2.31 2.78
C LYS A 16 29.62 3.77 3.14
N PRO A 17 28.69 4.52 3.79
CA PRO A 17 28.97 5.90 4.16
C PRO A 17 30.11 5.99 5.18
N GLU A 18 30.98 7.02 5.02
CA GLU A 18 32.05 7.27 5.97
C GLU A 18 31.49 7.48 7.38
N GLY A 19 32.12 6.84 8.35
CA GLY A 19 31.80 6.98 9.78
C GLY A 19 30.49 6.32 10.20
N VAL A 20 29.80 5.55 9.33
CA VAL A 20 28.53 4.90 9.66
C VAL A 20 28.65 3.95 10.86
N ASP A 21 29.79 3.29 11.03
CA ASP A 21 30.04 2.38 12.16
C ASP A 21 30.10 3.09 13.53
N LYS A 22 30.22 4.42 13.55
CA LYS A 22 30.22 5.24 14.75
C LYS A 22 28.86 5.87 15.06
N LYS A 23 27.85 5.60 14.23
CA LYS A 23 26.52 6.18 14.34
C LYS A 23 25.54 5.14 14.87
N SER A 24 24.51 5.61 15.57
CA SER A 24 23.35 4.83 15.95
C SER A 24 22.09 5.46 15.39
N ALA A 25 21.11 4.64 15.07
CA ALA A 25 19.80 5.06 14.60
C ALA A 25 18.72 4.64 15.61
N TYR A 26 17.88 5.58 15.98
CA TYR A 26 16.69 5.35 16.81
C TYR A 26 15.46 5.67 15.99
N ILE A 27 14.62 4.68 15.78
CA ILE A 27 13.42 4.78 14.93
C ILE A 27 12.21 4.54 15.82
N ILE A 28 11.28 5.51 15.85
CA ILE A 28 10.08 5.43 16.66
C ILE A 28 8.94 4.85 15.82
N GLY A 29 8.42 3.71 16.27
CA GLY A 29 7.36 2.96 15.64
C GLY A 29 7.86 1.92 14.64
N THR A 30 7.24 0.74 14.69
CA THR A 30 7.51 -0.42 13.82
C THR A 30 6.43 -0.63 12.76
N GLY A 31 5.76 0.43 12.34
CA GLY A 31 4.97 0.41 11.13
C GLY A 31 5.85 0.19 9.89
N LEU A 32 5.25 -0.05 8.74
CA LEU A 32 5.98 -0.35 7.50
C LEU A 32 7.07 0.69 7.20
N ALA A 33 6.81 1.98 7.45
CA ALA A 33 7.81 3.04 7.25
C ALA A 33 9.03 2.90 8.17
N GLY A 34 8.83 2.64 9.46
CA GLY A 34 9.93 2.45 10.41
C GLY A 34 10.76 1.20 10.11
N LEU A 35 10.09 0.09 9.82
CA LEU A 35 10.75 -1.16 9.41
C LEU A 35 11.52 -0.98 8.10
N SER A 36 10.96 -0.25 7.12
CA SER A 36 11.65 0.06 5.86
C SER A 36 12.88 0.93 6.08
N ALA A 37 12.79 1.93 6.96
CA ALA A 37 13.94 2.77 7.30
C ALA A 37 15.08 1.92 7.90
N ALA A 38 14.78 1.04 8.85
CA ALA A 38 15.77 0.12 9.41
C ALA A 38 16.36 -0.81 8.34
N PHE A 39 15.51 -1.33 7.45
CA PHE A 39 15.95 -2.20 6.35
C PHE A 39 16.98 -1.50 5.44
N TYR A 40 16.68 -0.29 4.98
CA TYR A 40 17.58 0.44 4.10
C TYR A 40 18.85 0.90 4.80
N LEU A 41 18.80 1.17 6.12
CA LEU A 41 20.02 1.42 6.90
C LEU A 41 20.92 0.18 6.96
N VAL A 42 20.35 -1.01 7.12
CA VAL A 42 21.10 -2.27 7.11
C VAL A 42 21.65 -2.55 5.71
N ARG A 43 20.76 -2.65 4.70
CA ARG A 43 21.11 -3.14 3.36
C ARG A 43 21.95 -2.13 2.58
N ASP A 44 21.51 -0.90 2.51
CA ASP A 44 22.09 0.12 1.63
C ASP A 44 23.03 1.06 2.39
N GLY A 45 22.64 1.46 3.60
CA GLY A 45 23.48 2.24 4.51
C GLY A 45 24.62 1.45 5.12
N GLN A 46 24.59 0.12 5.03
CA GLN A 46 25.58 -0.80 5.58
C GLN A 46 25.92 -0.50 7.06
N MET A 47 24.91 0.01 7.79
CA MET A 47 24.98 0.22 9.23
C MET A 47 24.86 -1.14 9.94
N LYS A 48 25.65 -1.35 10.97
CA LYS A 48 25.53 -2.55 11.80
C LYS A 48 24.19 -2.58 12.49
N GLY A 49 23.48 -3.72 12.43
CA GLY A 49 22.15 -3.85 13.03
C GLY A 49 22.12 -3.57 14.52
N GLU A 50 23.18 -3.94 15.26
CA GLU A 50 23.33 -3.65 16.69
C GLU A 50 23.28 -2.15 17.05
N HIS A 51 23.49 -1.27 16.06
CA HIS A 51 23.40 0.18 16.19
C HIS A 51 22.03 0.74 15.77
N ILE A 52 21.09 -0.11 15.38
CA ILE A 52 19.75 0.30 14.94
C ILE A 52 18.73 -0.18 15.97
N HIS A 53 18.02 0.78 16.55
CA HIS A 53 17.01 0.57 17.59
C HIS A 53 15.64 0.99 17.07
N LEU A 54 14.72 0.05 17.01
CA LEU A 54 13.30 0.32 16.73
C LEU A 54 12.55 0.32 18.06
N LEU A 55 11.85 1.40 18.36
CA LEU A 55 11.06 1.56 19.58
C LEU A 55 9.58 1.46 19.25
N GLU A 56 8.91 0.44 19.77
CA GLU A 56 7.50 0.18 19.52
C GLU A 56 6.72 0.25 20.84
N LYS A 57 5.67 1.06 20.84
CA LYS A 57 4.79 1.23 22.01
C LYS A 57 3.93 -0.01 22.30
N LEU A 58 3.55 -0.74 21.23
CA LEU A 58 2.71 -1.93 21.34
C LEU A 58 3.58 -3.18 21.52
N ASP A 59 2.95 -4.28 21.82
CA ASP A 59 3.58 -5.61 21.97
C ASP A 59 3.79 -6.34 20.62
N LEU A 60 3.47 -5.67 19.50
CA LEU A 60 3.52 -6.24 18.17
C LEU A 60 3.95 -5.19 17.13
N ALA A 61 4.86 -5.58 16.24
CA ALA A 61 5.25 -4.77 15.10
C ALA A 61 4.18 -4.72 14.01
N GLY A 62 4.27 -3.72 13.13
CA GLY A 62 3.45 -3.63 11.92
C GLY A 62 2.60 -2.37 11.82
N GLY A 63 2.31 -1.70 12.94
CA GLY A 63 1.46 -0.49 12.93
C GLY A 63 0.08 -0.80 12.35
N SER A 64 -0.34 -0.09 11.30
CA SER A 64 -1.62 -0.36 10.62
C SER A 64 -1.63 -1.66 9.79
N CYS A 65 -0.49 -2.29 9.61
CA CYS A 65 -0.34 -3.59 8.93
C CYS A 65 -0.15 -4.74 9.93
N ASP A 66 -0.42 -4.51 11.22
CA ASP A 66 -0.37 -5.56 12.23
C ASP A 66 -1.46 -6.62 12.01
N GLY A 67 -1.24 -7.77 12.59
CA GLY A 67 -2.18 -8.88 12.60
C GLY A 67 -1.89 -9.81 13.76
N ARG A 68 -2.93 -10.42 14.31
CA ARG A 68 -2.82 -11.33 15.43
C ARG A 68 -3.42 -12.68 15.09
N LYS A 69 -2.87 -13.69 15.71
CA LYS A 69 -3.35 -15.05 15.68
C LYS A 69 -3.76 -15.47 17.09
N ASP A 70 -4.97 -15.94 17.24
CA ASP A 70 -5.51 -16.45 18.50
C ASP A 70 -6.13 -17.81 18.24
N VAL A 71 -5.80 -18.80 19.07
CA VAL A 71 -6.25 -20.18 18.88
C VAL A 71 -7.78 -20.31 18.94
N THR A 72 -8.44 -19.44 19.70
CA THR A 72 -9.89 -19.49 19.90
C THR A 72 -10.65 -18.56 18.95
N LYS A 73 -10.02 -17.49 18.47
CA LYS A 73 -10.63 -16.44 17.65
C LYS A 73 -10.16 -16.46 16.18
N GLY A 74 -9.13 -17.24 15.87
CA GLY A 74 -8.52 -17.30 14.54
C GLY A 74 -7.56 -16.14 14.27
N PHE A 75 -7.45 -15.77 13.00
CA PHE A 75 -6.62 -14.65 12.55
C PHE A 75 -7.45 -13.38 12.47
N TYR A 76 -6.92 -12.26 12.96
CA TYR A 76 -7.54 -10.97 12.80
C TYR A 76 -6.52 -9.88 12.50
N MET A 77 -6.95 -8.90 11.72
CA MET A 77 -6.16 -7.78 11.23
C MET A 77 -7.03 -6.53 11.16
N ARG A 78 -6.39 -5.36 11.07
CA ARG A 78 -7.12 -4.07 11.02
C ARG A 78 -7.90 -3.85 9.72
N GLY A 79 -7.59 -4.59 8.68
CA GLY A 79 -8.28 -4.54 7.40
C GLY A 79 -7.45 -5.20 6.30
N GLY A 80 -8.10 -5.59 5.19
CA GLY A 80 -7.42 -6.06 4.00
C GLY A 80 -6.51 -4.98 3.41
N ARG A 81 -5.42 -5.40 2.78
CA ARG A 81 -4.50 -4.52 2.06
C ARG A 81 -4.28 -5.10 0.68
N GLU A 82 -4.79 -4.40 -0.30
CA GLU A 82 -4.51 -4.68 -1.69
C GLU A 82 -3.13 -4.14 -2.04
N MET A 83 -2.46 -4.85 -2.93
CA MET A 83 -1.13 -4.52 -3.39
C MET A 83 -1.17 -4.05 -4.85
N ASP A 84 -0.20 -3.21 -5.20
CA ASP A 84 0.02 -2.73 -6.56
C ASP A 84 1.43 -3.13 -7.01
N ASN A 85 1.56 -3.61 -8.23
CA ASN A 85 2.86 -3.96 -8.81
C ASN A 85 3.80 -2.75 -8.90
N HIS A 86 3.27 -1.53 -8.86
CA HIS A 86 4.03 -0.28 -8.91
C HIS A 86 4.42 0.29 -7.54
N PHE A 87 4.39 -0.50 -6.49
CA PHE A 87 4.99 -0.14 -5.20
C PHE A 87 6.51 -0.40 -5.22
N GLU A 88 7.23 0.27 -6.15
CA GLU A 88 8.62 -0.04 -6.50
C GLU A 88 9.54 -0.08 -5.27
N CYS A 89 9.50 0.93 -4.41
CA CYS A 89 10.34 0.96 -3.20
C CYS A 89 10.03 -0.21 -2.26
N MET A 90 8.75 -0.57 -2.12
CA MET A 90 8.34 -1.70 -1.29
C MET A 90 8.84 -3.02 -1.88
N TRP A 91 8.65 -3.23 -3.17
CA TRP A 91 9.08 -4.46 -3.84
C TRP A 91 10.61 -4.54 -3.95
N ASP A 92 11.30 -3.42 -4.09
CA ASP A 92 12.76 -3.39 -3.98
C ASP A 92 13.25 -3.89 -2.62
N MET A 93 12.58 -3.49 -1.54
CA MET A 93 12.87 -4.02 -0.21
C MET A 93 12.59 -5.53 -0.13
N PHE A 94 11.38 -5.95 -0.53
CA PHE A 94 10.93 -7.33 -0.38
C PHE A 94 11.62 -8.34 -1.33
N ARG A 95 12.32 -7.90 -2.36
CA ARG A 95 13.20 -8.78 -3.14
C ARG A 95 14.39 -9.32 -2.34
N SER A 96 14.75 -8.64 -1.25
CA SER A 96 15.87 -9.02 -0.38
C SER A 96 15.43 -9.70 0.91
N VAL A 97 14.14 -9.70 1.23
CA VAL A 97 13.58 -10.31 2.43
C VAL A 97 13.12 -11.73 2.11
N PRO A 98 13.68 -12.76 2.77
CA PRO A 98 13.26 -14.15 2.55
C PRO A 98 11.80 -14.36 2.95
N SER A 99 11.07 -15.15 2.14
CA SER A 99 9.77 -15.68 2.56
C SER A 99 9.95 -16.62 3.76
N ILE A 100 8.98 -16.62 4.68
CA ILE A 100 8.97 -17.57 5.81
C ILE A 100 8.43 -18.93 5.38
N GLU A 101 7.47 -18.92 4.46
CA GLU A 101 6.70 -20.10 4.09
C GLU A 101 7.35 -20.88 2.93
N THR A 102 7.97 -20.17 2.01
CA THR A 102 8.55 -20.78 0.80
C THR A 102 10.07 -20.71 0.87
N PRO A 103 10.76 -21.86 1.04
CA PRO A 103 12.22 -21.88 1.12
C PRO A 103 12.89 -21.32 -0.13
N ASN A 104 14.01 -20.61 0.04
CA ASN A 104 14.88 -20.09 -1.02
C ASN A 104 14.24 -19.10 -2.00
N VAL A 105 13.13 -18.48 -1.62
CA VAL A 105 12.52 -17.40 -2.40
C VAL A 105 12.34 -16.15 -1.53
N SER A 106 12.29 -14.99 -2.18
CA SER A 106 11.96 -13.74 -1.50
C SER A 106 10.44 -13.56 -1.33
N VAL A 107 10.05 -12.63 -0.47
CA VAL A 107 8.64 -12.22 -0.36
C VAL A 107 8.12 -11.70 -1.70
N LEU A 108 8.96 -10.98 -2.48
CA LEU A 108 8.58 -10.54 -3.82
C LEU A 108 8.36 -11.72 -4.78
N ASP A 109 9.22 -12.73 -4.77
CA ASP A 109 9.06 -13.91 -5.61
C ASP A 109 7.77 -14.66 -5.28
N GLU A 110 7.49 -14.88 -4.00
CA GLU A 110 6.26 -15.52 -3.55
C GLU A 110 5.02 -14.73 -4.01
N TYR A 111 5.02 -13.40 -3.84
CA TYR A 111 3.95 -12.53 -4.30
C TYR A 111 3.76 -12.57 -5.82
N TYR A 112 4.86 -12.45 -6.58
CA TYR A 112 4.82 -12.42 -8.05
C TYR A 112 4.27 -13.72 -8.62
N TRP A 113 4.79 -14.87 -8.18
CA TRP A 113 4.36 -16.15 -8.70
C TRP A 113 2.94 -16.53 -8.27
N LEU A 114 2.55 -16.21 -7.04
CA LEU A 114 1.17 -16.38 -6.59
C LEU A 114 0.20 -15.64 -7.52
N ASN A 115 0.40 -14.34 -7.71
CA ASN A 115 -0.51 -13.53 -8.52
C ASN A 115 -0.46 -13.83 -10.02
N LYS A 116 0.59 -14.49 -10.48
CA LYS A 116 0.70 -14.99 -11.87
C LYS A 116 -0.08 -16.28 -12.09
N HIS A 117 -0.04 -17.19 -11.12
CA HIS A 117 -0.68 -18.51 -11.23
C HIS A 117 -2.12 -18.51 -10.74
N ASP A 118 -2.43 -17.67 -9.78
CA ASP A 118 -3.77 -17.51 -9.20
C ASP A 118 -4.15 -16.03 -9.20
N PRO A 119 -4.44 -15.45 -10.37
CA PRO A 119 -4.84 -14.06 -10.46
C PRO A 119 -6.18 -13.86 -9.77
N ASN A 120 -6.28 -12.80 -8.98
CA ASN A 120 -7.52 -12.48 -8.29
C ASN A 120 -8.59 -12.00 -9.27
N TYR A 121 -9.66 -12.77 -9.42
CA TYR A 121 -10.87 -12.39 -10.11
C TYR A 121 -12.05 -12.44 -9.14
N SER A 122 -12.29 -11.35 -8.45
CA SER A 122 -13.50 -11.17 -7.67
C SER A 122 -14.55 -10.48 -8.54
N LEU A 123 -15.73 -11.07 -8.65
CA LEU A 123 -16.88 -10.29 -9.07
C LEU A 123 -17.18 -9.32 -7.93
N CYS A 124 -16.77 -8.09 -8.09
CA CYS A 124 -17.13 -7.03 -7.16
C CYS A 124 -18.64 -6.86 -7.19
N ARG A 125 -19.33 -7.31 -6.16
CA ARG A 125 -20.74 -7.02 -5.95
C ARG A 125 -20.85 -5.61 -5.41
N ALA A 126 -21.38 -4.71 -6.21
CA ALA A 126 -21.86 -3.44 -5.72
C ALA A 126 -23.29 -3.60 -5.23
N THR A 127 -23.58 -3.22 -4.00
CA THR A 127 -24.93 -3.29 -3.41
C THR A 127 -25.44 -1.88 -3.11
N ILE A 128 -26.76 -1.74 -3.20
CA ILE A 128 -27.51 -0.55 -2.79
C ILE A 128 -28.57 -0.97 -1.77
N ASN A 129 -29.25 -0.02 -1.16
CA ASN A 129 -30.40 -0.26 -0.27
C ASN A 129 -30.20 -1.39 0.75
N CYS A 130 -29.04 -1.39 1.43
CA CYS A 130 -28.69 -2.39 2.46
C CYS A 130 -28.60 -3.84 1.97
N GLY A 131 -28.23 -4.07 0.71
CA GLY A 131 -27.89 -5.41 0.23
C GLY A 131 -28.53 -5.82 -1.08
N GLU A 132 -29.33 -4.97 -1.71
CA GLU A 132 -29.83 -5.21 -3.06
C GLU A 132 -28.71 -5.11 -4.09
N ASP A 133 -28.74 -5.96 -5.12
CA ASP A 133 -27.77 -5.89 -6.22
C ASP A 133 -27.95 -4.56 -6.98
N ALA A 134 -26.87 -3.83 -7.16
CA ALA A 134 -26.88 -2.55 -7.88
C ALA A 134 -26.96 -2.72 -9.41
N HIS A 135 -26.90 -3.94 -9.93
CA HIS A 135 -26.94 -4.26 -11.37
C HIS A 135 -26.03 -3.36 -12.21
N THR A 136 -24.79 -3.25 -11.78
CA THR A 136 -23.79 -2.35 -12.40
C THR A 136 -23.29 -2.83 -13.74
N ASP A 137 -23.39 -4.14 -14.02
CA ASP A 137 -22.92 -4.80 -15.26
C ASP A 137 -21.45 -4.47 -15.58
N LYS A 138 -20.63 -4.23 -14.54
CA LYS A 138 -19.24 -3.75 -14.65
C LYS A 138 -19.07 -2.41 -15.36
N MET A 139 -20.14 -1.66 -15.56
CA MET A 139 -20.12 -0.37 -16.25
C MET A 139 -19.99 0.78 -15.27
N PHE A 140 -19.20 1.80 -15.62
CA PHE A 140 -19.08 3.02 -14.81
C PHE A 140 -20.29 3.94 -14.88
N LYS A 141 -21.06 3.88 -15.97
CA LYS A 141 -22.26 4.71 -16.22
C LYS A 141 -21.99 6.21 -15.98
N LEU A 142 -20.81 6.69 -16.39
CA LEU A 142 -20.47 8.12 -16.33
C LEU A 142 -21.25 8.88 -17.43
N ASP A 143 -22.06 9.85 -17.01
CA ASP A 143 -22.62 10.81 -17.94
C ASP A 143 -21.54 11.80 -18.44
N ARG A 144 -21.82 12.50 -19.54
CA ARG A 144 -20.86 13.41 -20.17
C ARG A 144 -20.37 14.51 -19.21
N LYS A 145 -21.27 15.07 -18.40
CA LYS A 145 -20.94 16.15 -17.45
C LYS A 145 -20.01 15.63 -16.35
N SER A 146 -20.29 14.45 -15.80
CA SER A 146 -19.48 13.78 -14.80
C SER A 146 -18.10 13.41 -15.35
N ALA A 147 -18.03 12.87 -16.57
CA ALA A 147 -16.77 12.54 -17.23
C ALA A 147 -15.86 13.77 -17.44
N ILE A 148 -16.44 14.88 -17.90
CA ILE A 148 -15.71 16.16 -18.08
C ILE A 148 -15.21 16.69 -16.72
N ALA A 149 -16.05 16.65 -15.68
CA ALA A 149 -15.68 17.14 -14.35
C ALA A 149 -14.55 16.29 -13.74
N LEU A 150 -14.61 14.96 -13.90
CA LEU A 150 -13.56 14.06 -13.45
C LEU A 150 -12.24 14.29 -14.17
N SER A 151 -12.27 14.48 -15.51
CA SER A 151 -11.10 14.82 -16.30
C SER A 151 -10.52 16.17 -15.90
N LYS A 152 -11.38 17.16 -15.61
CA LYS A 152 -10.96 18.47 -15.11
C LYS A 152 -10.28 18.34 -13.74
N LEU A 153 -10.83 17.55 -12.84
CA LEU A 153 -10.21 17.28 -11.54
C LEU A 153 -8.81 16.69 -11.71
N PHE A 154 -8.66 15.72 -12.61
CA PHE A 154 -7.38 15.07 -12.90
C PHE A 154 -6.29 16.05 -13.32
N ILE A 155 -6.59 17.04 -14.17
CA ILE A 155 -5.62 18.01 -14.70
C ILE A 155 -5.50 19.29 -13.85
N THR A 156 -6.42 19.55 -12.91
CA THR A 156 -6.40 20.79 -12.10
C THR A 156 -5.14 20.82 -11.21
N PRO A 157 -4.37 21.90 -11.18
CA PRO A 157 -3.23 22.05 -10.28
C PRO A 157 -3.63 21.87 -8.82
N GLU A 158 -2.80 21.19 -8.03
CA GLU A 158 -3.08 20.85 -6.63
C GLU A 158 -3.43 22.07 -5.76
N LYS A 159 -2.67 23.17 -5.92
CA LYS A 159 -2.90 24.43 -5.21
C LYS A 159 -4.34 24.98 -5.35
N ASN A 160 -5.02 24.62 -6.44
CA ASN A 160 -6.39 25.06 -6.69
C ASN A 160 -7.44 24.14 -6.02
N LEU A 161 -7.00 23.06 -5.38
CA LEU A 161 -7.83 22.05 -4.76
C LEU A 161 -7.66 21.97 -3.22
N GLU A 162 -6.67 22.67 -2.65
CA GLU A 162 -6.26 22.51 -1.24
C GLU A 162 -7.40 22.64 -0.23
N ASN A 163 -8.37 23.52 -0.46
CA ASN A 163 -9.49 23.75 0.48
C ASN A 163 -10.85 23.36 -0.12
N LYS A 164 -10.85 22.51 -1.15
CA LYS A 164 -12.08 22.07 -1.80
C LYS A 164 -12.47 20.67 -1.40
N LYS A 165 -13.78 20.47 -1.22
CA LYS A 165 -14.40 19.16 -1.11
C LYS A 165 -14.65 18.58 -2.50
N ILE A 166 -14.83 17.29 -2.58
CA ILE A 166 -15.21 16.63 -3.85
C ILE A 166 -16.54 17.20 -4.35
N SER A 167 -17.49 17.46 -3.47
CA SER A 167 -18.78 18.08 -3.80
C SER A 167 -18.69 19.48 -4.40
N ASP A 168 -17.57 20.18 -4.23
CA ASP A 168 -17.38 21.52 -4.79
C ASP A 168 -16.89 21.48 -6.24
N VAL A 169 -16.45 20.33 -6.71
CA VAL A 169 -15.81 20.16 -8.03
C VAL A 169 -16.49 19.16 -8.94
N LEU A 170 -17.31 18.26 -8.40
CA LEU A 170 -18.06 17.26 -9.16
C LEU A 170 -19.55 17.60 -9.16
N PRO A 171 -20.27 17.34 -10.27
CA PRO A 171 -21.70 17.63 -10.38
C PRO A 171 -22.56 16.63 -9.60
N ASP A 172 -23.81 17.00 -9.27
CA ASP A 172 -24.73 16.12 -8.56
C ASP A 172 -24.99 14.80 -9.27
N SER A 173 -25.03 14.81 -10.61
CA SER A 173 -25.18 13.58 -11.41
C SER A 173 -24.06 12.56 -11.21
N PHE A 174 -22.88 13.01 -10.76
CA PHE A 174 -21.77 12.11 -10.48
C PHE A 174 -22.08 11.10 -9.36
N TRP A 175 -22.87 11.50 -8.38
CA TRP A 175 -23.21 10.68 -7.22
C TRP A 175 -24.13 9.49 -7.56
N GLU A 176 -24.78 9.54 -8.72
CA GLU A 176 -25.65 8.48 -9.23
C GLU A 176 -24.92 7.51 -10.18
N THR A 177 -23.63 7.72 -10.39
CA THR A 177 -22.84 6.87 -11.27
C THR A 177 -22.34 5.60 -10.56
N ASN A 178 -22.18 4.52 -11.32
CA ASN A 178 -21.53 3.32 -10.78
C ASN A 178 -20.06 3.56 -10.48
N PHE A 179 -19.39 4.49 -11.17
CA PHE A 179 -18.03 4.90 -10.86
C PHE A 179 -17.93 5.38 -9.42
N TRP A 180 -18.83 6.27 -8.98
CA TRP A 180 -18.86 6.73 -7.60
C TRP A 180 -19.13 5.59 -6.62
N LEU A 181 -20.07 4.71 -6.93
CA LEU A 181 -20.38 3.55 -6.10
C LEU A 181 -19.15 2.66 -5.86
N TYR A 182 -18.38 2.34 -6.90
CA TYR A 182 -17.12 1.60 -6.76
C TYR A 182 -16.08 2.39 -6.00
N TRP A 183 -15.91 3.67 -6.33
CA TRP A 183 -14.87 4.52 -5.77
C TRP A 183 -15.05 4.73 -4.26
N GLN A 184 -16.26 5.08 -3.83
CA GLN A 184 -16.56 5.25 -2.41
C GLN A 184 -16.41 3.96 -1.61
N THR A 185 -16.79 2.82 -2.20
CA THR A 185 -16.70 1.52 -1.54
C THR A 185 -15.25 1.07 -1.37
N MET A 186 -14.45 1.21 -2.42
CA MET A 186 -13.05 0.76 -2.40
C MET A 186 -12.15 1.66 -1.55
N PHE A 187 -12.29 2.98 -1.68
CA PHE A 187 -11.38 3.94 -1.08
C PHE A 187 -11.98 4.71 0.10
N ALA A 188 -13.20 4.37 0.52
CA ALA A 188 -13.92 5.02 1.64
C ALA A 188 -14.11 6.54 1.48
N PHE A 189 -14.13 7.06 0.24
CA PHE A 189 -14.39 8.47 -0.02
C PHE A 189 -15.83 8.84 0.31
N GLN A 190 -16.01 10.08 0.77
CA GLN A 190 -17.29 10.71 1.04
C GLN A 190 -17.40 12.02 0.27
N LYS A 191 -18.63 12.51 0.02
CA LYS A 191 -18.86 13.78 -0.71
C LYS A 191 -18.11 14.97 -0.11
N TRP A 192 -17.85 14.94 1.19
CA TRP A 192 -17.09 15.96 1.93
C TRP A 192 -15.58 15.73 1.98
N SER A 193 -15.07 14.62 1.41
CA SER A 193 -13.64 14.34 1.36
C SER A 193 -12.90 15.36 0.51
N SER A 194 -11.59 15.47 0.72
CA SER A 194 -10.74 16.43 -0.01
C SER A 194 -10.70 16.14 -1.51
N ALA A 195 -10.95 17.17 -2.31
CA ALA A 195 -10.80 17.09 -3.77
C ALA A 195 -9.33 16.87 -4.19
N LEU A 196 -8.39 17.41 -3.42
CA LEU A 196 -6.96 17.18 -3.65
C LEU A 196 -6.59 15.72 -3.42
N GLU A 197 -7.09 15.12 -2.36
CA GLU A 197 -6.85 13.70 -2.07
C GLU A 197 -7.44 12.82 -3.16
N MET A 198 -8.69 13.04 -3.56
CA MET A 198 -9.30 12.30 -4.67
C MET A 198 -8.50 12.42 -5.96
N LYS A 199 -8.00 13.63 -6.31
CA LYS A 199 -7.12 13.81 -7.46
C LYS A 199 -5.86 12.94 -7.35
N ARG A 200 -5.20 12.91 -6.20
CA ARG A 200 -3.98 12.10 -5.98
C ARG A 200 -4.27 10.60 -6.15
N TYR A 201 -5.39 10.14 -5.63
CA TYR A 201 -5.84 8.75 -5.84
C TYR A 201 -6.12 8.47 -7.32
N LEU A 202 -6.83 9.36 -8.03
CA LEU A 202 -7.06 9.22 -9.47
C LEU A 202 -5.75 9.13 -10.26
N CYS A 203 -4.80 10.04 -9.98
CA CYS A 203 -3.49 10.02 -10.63
C CYS A 203 -2.72 8.74 -10.36
N ARG A 204 -2.79 8.22 -9.14
CA ARG A 204 -2.13 6.99 -8.75
C ARG A 204 -2.77 5.75 -9.35
N TYR A 205 -4.10 5.76 -9.50
CA TYR A 205 -4.87 4.58 -9.87
C TYR A 205 -5.32 4.55 -11.34
N VAL A 206 -5.05 5.59 -12.12
CA VAL A 206 -5.57 5.75 -13.49
C VAL A 206 -5.28 4.55 -14.41
N HIS A 207 -4.13 3.93 -14.27
CA HIS A 207 -3.72 2.77 -15.08
C HIS A 207 -4.38 1.45 -14.65
N HIS A 208 -5.12 1.45 -13.55
CA HIS A 208 -5.88 0.31 -13.04
C HIS A 208 -7.38 0.56 -12.98
N ILE A 209 -7.83 1.68 -13.52
CA ILE A 209 -9.23 2.13 -13.34
C ILE A 209 -10.24 1.14 -13.92
N ASP A 210 -9.89 0.49 -15.00
CA ASP A 210 -10.73 -0.52 -15.66
C ASP A 210 -10.93 -1.79 -14.79
N GLY A 211 -10.05 -2.04 -13.85
CA GLY A 211 -10.13 -3.15 -12.90
C GLY A 211 -10.93 -2.85 -11.63
N LEU A 212 -11.49 -1.64 -11.48
CA LEU A 212 -12.33 -1.30 -10.33
C LEU A 212 -13.58 -2.20 -10.18
N PRO A 213 -14.29 -2.57 -11.29
CA PRO A 213 -15.51 -3.33 -11.16
C PRO A 213 -15.34 -4.79 -10.74
N ASP A 214 -14.17 -5.40 -10.95
CA ASP A 214 -13.95 -6.83 -10.71
C ASP A 214 -12.64 -7.13 -9.94
N PHE A 215 -11.97 -6.12 -9.44
CA PHE A 215 -10.68 -6.20 -8.73
C PHE A 215 -9.54 -6.82 -9.55
N SER A 216 -9.68 -6.96 -10.87
CA SER A 216 -8.65 -7.57 -11.71
C SER A 216 -7.31 -6.84 -11.68
N ALA A 217 -7.32 -5.55 -11.33
CA ALA A 217 -6.12 -4.74 -11.14
C ALA A 217 -5.45 -4.94 -9.77
N LEU A 218 -6.16 -5.47 -8.79
CA LEU A 218 -5.65 -5.64 -7.44
C LEU A 218 -4.88 -6.95 -7.28
N ARG A 219 -3.92 -6.92 -6.38
CA ARG A 219 -3.08 -8.06 -6.06
C ARG A 219 -3.09 -8.28 -4.55
N PHE A 220 -2.87 -9.53 -4.16
CA PHE A 220 -2.88 -9.91 -2.77
C PHE A 220 -1.65 -10.71 -2.41
N THR A 221 -1.28 -10.69 -1.14
CA THR A 221 -0.29 -11.59 -0.56
C THR A 221 -0.93 -12.94 -0.26
N LYS A 222 -0.11 -13.97 -0.07
CA LYS A 222 -0.57 -15.35 0.20
C LYS A 222 -1.41 -15.44 1.47
N TYR A 223 -1.00 -14.73 2.50
CA TYR A 223 -1.72 -14.57 3.75
C TYR A 223 -2.05 -13.09 3.97
N ASN A 224 -2.50 -12.71 5.16
CA ASN A 224 -2.65 -11.29 5.47
C ASN A 224 -1.27 -10.59 5.49
N GLN A 225 -1.31 -9.26 5.47
CA GLN A 225 -0.10 -8.43 5.37
C GLN A 225 0.89 -8.64 6.53
N TYR A 226 0.42 -9.04 7.70
CA TYR A 226 1.31 -9.29 8.84
C TYR A 226 2.19 -10.52 8.58
N GLU A 227 1.57 -11.67 8.31
CA GLU A 227 2.29 -12.92 8.08
C GLU A 227 3.11 -12.91 6.79
N SER A 228 2.61 -12.26 5.74
CA SER A 228 3.28 -12.26 4.44
C SER A 228 4.38 -11.22 4.30
N MET A 229 4.34 -10.13 5.07
CA MET A 229 5.23 -8.99 4.88
C MET A 229 5.90 -8.53 6.18
N ILE A 230 5.13 -8.20 7.21
CA ILE A 230 5.67 -7.61 8.44
C ILE A 230 6.54 -8.62 9.20
N LEU A 231 6.05 -9.82 9.40
CA LEU A 231 6.77 -10.86 10.12
C LEU A 231 8.07 -11.28 9.40
N PRO A 232 8.10 -11.52 8.07
CA PRO A 232 9.34 -11.76 7.35
C PRO A 232 10.34 -10.60 7.47
N LEU A 233 9.88 -9.36 7.33
CA LEU A 233 10.72 -8.18 7.44
C LEU A 233 11.30 -8.02 8.86
N THR A 234 10.49 -8.23 9.89
CA THR A 234 10.93 -8.21 11.29
C THR A 234 11.99 -9.26 11.54
N LYS A 235 11.76 -10.51 11.10
CA LYS A 235 12.75 -11.59 11.23
C LYS A 235 14.06 -11.28 10.46
N TYR A 236 13.96 -10.70 9.28
CA TYR A 236 15.14 -10.27 8.53
C TYR A 236 15.95 -9.23 9.29
N LEU A 237 15.30 -8.24 9.88
CA LEU A 237 15.96 -7.21 10.66
C LEU A 237 16.62 -7.80 11.92
N GLU A 238 15.92 -8.62 12.67
CA GLU A 238 16.45 -9.31 13.86
C GLU A 238 17.64 -10.20 13.52
N SER A 239 17.59 -10.95 12.42
CA SER A 239 18.70 -11.79 11.95
C SER A 239 19.94 -10.97 11.54
N ASN A 240 19.76 -9.71 11.20
CA ASN A 240 20.84 -8.75 10.94
C ASN A 240 21.28 -7.97 12.20
N GLY A 241 20.77 -8.31 13.38
CA GLY A 241 21.17 -7.73 14.66
C GLY A 241 20.43 -6.46 15.05
N VAL A 242 19.40 -6.06 14.30
CA VAL A 242 18.57 -4.89 14.66
C VAL A 242 17.78 -5.19 15.93
N LYS A 243 17.73 -4.23 16.84
CA LYS A 243 16.99 -4.35 18.11
C LYS A 243 15.59 -3.76 17.98
N ILE A 244 14.59 -4.56 18.34
CA ILE A 244 13.21 -4.09 18.44
C ILE A 244 12.82 -4.13 19.91
N GLU A 245 12.50 -2.98 20.47
CA GLU A 245 12.11 -2.79 21.85
C GLU A 245 10.62 -2.50 21.93
N TYR A 246 9.88 -3.32 22.63
CA TYR A 246 8.43 -3.23 22.78
C TYR A 246 8.05 -2.74 24.18
N GLY A 247 6.95 -1.96 24.30
CA GLY A 247 6.36 -1.50 25.57
C GLY A 247 6.50 0.00 25.84
#